data_90565451d50fd4e8b74e127f15d273d0
#
_entry.id   90565451d50fd4e8b74e127f15d273d0
#
_cell.length_a   1.000
_cell.length_b   1.000
_cell.length_c   1.000
_cell.angle_alpha   90.00
_cell.angle_beta   90.00
_cell.angle_gamma   90.00
#
_symmetry.space_group_name_H-M   'P 1'
#
loop_
_entity.id
_entity.type
_entity.pdbx_description
1 polymer ?
#
loop_
_entity_poly.entity_id
_entity_poly.type
_entity_poly.pdbx_seq_one_letter_code
_entity_poly.pdbx_strand_id
1 'polypeptide(L)'
;MEIRQEGCQYTLYKEQTAIGAARLEAGHVWVEIDPAWRQRGYGSYLLKELLRQNGGLDPKQKSHFTAALPEEEAARALAAKFDFVPAGDRLVRRRVPDLSAVGFCHDFLAARLAPGGLYIDATCGNGHDTEFLCRLAGPSGRVLALDIQQQAVDATNARLAQAGLDGIGRAVQQDHARLGEVAAPNSADCVVFNFGWLPGAAHNVHSTAEGSIPALQAALTALKTGGILAAVLYSGQVIGSGEKEAALAFFRALPLTRYTVLVCEFANWADTAPLPCFIIKK
;
A
#
# COMPACT_ATOMS: atom_id res chain seq x y z
N MET A 1 -24.14 12.89 -24.08
CA MET A 1 -24.06 11.46 -23.71
C MET A 1 -24.13 11.35 -22.21
N GLU A 2 -24.92 10.44 -21.71
CA GLU A 2 -25.15 10.22 -20.28
C GLU A 2 -25.11 8.72 -20.02
N ILE A 3 -24.49 8.31 -18.90
CA ILE A 3 -24.59 6.94 -18.40
C ILE A 3 -25.45 6.97 -17.14
N ARG A 4 -26.51 6.16 -17.13
CA ARG A 4 -27.35 5.93 -15.95
C ARG A 4 -27.03 4.55 -15.39
N GLN A 5 -26.85 4.51 -14.07
CA GLN A 5 -26.57 3.27 -13.35
C GLN A 5 -27.80 2.87 -12.53
N GLU A 6 -28.22 1.63 -12.69
CA GLU A 6 -29.26 0.99 -11.89
C GLU A 6 -28.72 -0.37 -11.39
N GLY A 7 -28.37 -0.43 -10.12
CA GLY A 7 -27.71 -1.61 -9.55
C GLY A 7 -26.38 -1.93 -10.24
N CYS A 8 -26.27 -3.12 -10.83
CA CYS A 8 -25.08 -3.58 -11.56
C CYS A 8 -25.09 -3.22 -13.06
N GLN A 9 -26.12 -2.57 -13.55
CA GLN A 9 -26.30 -2.20 -14.96
C GLN A 9 -25.99 -0.73 -15.22
N TYR A 10 -25.28 -0.47 -16.30
CA TYR A 10 -24.87 0.84 -16.82
C TYR A 10 -25.49 1.00 -18.21
N THR A 11 -26.42 1.93 -18.38
CA THR A 11 -27.08 2.19 -19.68
C THR A 11 -26.57 3.50 -20.25
N LEU A 12 -26.06 3.45 -21.48
CA LEU A 12 -25.55 4.62 -22.21
C LEU A 12 -26.65 5.22 -23.05
N TYR A 13 -26.91 6.50 -22.82
CA TYR A 13 -27.87 7.30 -23.57
C TYR A 13 -27.16 8.32 -24.44
N LYS A 14 -27.69 8.47 -25.67
CA LYS A 14 -27.44 9.63 -26.52
C LYS A 14 -28.75 10.41 -26.64
N GLU A 15 -28.79 11.63 -26.10
CA GLU A 15 -30.00 12.37 -25.86
C GLU A 15 -30.99 11.57 -24.99
N GLN A 16 -32.11 11.10 -25.54
CA GLN A 16 -33.07 10.25 -24.81
C GLN A 16 -33.08 8.79 -25.27
N THR A 17 -32.23 8.44 -26.24
CA THR A 17 -32.18 7.07 -26.79
C THR A 17 -31.14 6.24 -26.11
N ALA A 18 -31.52 5.09 -25.56
CA ALA A 18 -30.58 4.09 -25.08
C ALA A 18 -29.83 3.45 -26.25
N ILE A 19 -28.51 3.55 -26.28
CA ILE A 19 -27.66 3.10 -27.41
C ILE A 19 -26.73 1.96 -27.04
N GLY A 20 -26.71 1.58 -25.79
CA GLY A 20 -25.91 0.43 -25.30
C GLY A 20 -26.03 0.26 -23.80
N ALA A 21 -25.62 -0.91 -23.34
CA ALA A 21 -25.59 -1.26 -21.92
C ALA A 21 -24.32 -2.03 -21.57
N ALA A 22 -23.91 -1.91 -20.31
CA ALA A 22 -22.89 -2.76 -19.70
C ALA A 22 -23.37 -3.24 -18.34
N ARG A 23 -22.89 -4.38 -17.91
CA ARG A 23 -23.22 -4.97 -16.60
C ARG A 23 -21.99 -5.57 -15.98
N LEU A 24 -21.89 -5.44 -14.66
CA LEU A 24 -20.87 -6.10 -13.86
C LEU A 24 -21.54 -6.93 -12.76
N GLU A 25 -21.34 -8.22 -12.78
CA GLU A 25 -21.94 -9.14 -11.82
C GLU A 25 -20.90 -10.19 -11.39
N ALA A 26 -20.62 -10.27 -10.10
CA ALA A 26 -19.58 -11.17 -9.55
C ALA A 26 -18.23 -11.10 -10.29
N GLY A 27 -17.83 -9.90 -10.74
CA GLY A 27 -16.59 -9.70 -11.50
C GLY A 27 -16.70 -10.02 -12.99
N HIS A 28 -17.83 -10.48 -13.49
CA HIS A 28 -18.05 -10.73 -14.91
C HIS A 28 -18.66 -9.52 -15.59
N VAL A 29 -18.06 -9.13 -16.71
CA VAL A 29 -18.41 -7.92 -17.49
C VAL A 29 -19.13 -8.30 -18.77
N TRP A 30 -20.27 -7.65 -19.03
CA TRP A 30 -20.97 -7.67 -20.32
C TRP A 30 -21.02 -6.26 -20.86
N VAL A 31 -20.80 -6.11 -22.14
CA VAL A 31 -20.95 -4.84 -22.86
C VAL A 31 -21.67 -5.12 -24.17
N GLU A 32 -22.74 -4.42 -24.42
CA GLU A 32 -23.49 -4.47 -25.66
C GLU A 32 -23.78 -3.07 -26.17
N ILE A 33 -23.59 -2.86 -27.47
CA ILE A 33 -23.91 -1.61 -28.16
C ILE A 33 -24.89 -1.94 -29.30
N ASP A 34 -25.97 -1.18 -29.39
CA ASP A 34 -26.94 -1.28 -30.48
C ASP A 34 -26.20 -1.27 -31.82
N PRO A 35 -26.48 -2.20 -32.72
CA PRO A 35 -25.83 -2.34 -34.02
C PRO A 35 -25.70 -1.03 -34.81
N ALA A 36 -26.76 -0.18 -34.79
CA ALA A 36 -26.77 1.13 -35.47
C ALA A 36 -25.73 2.12 -34.91
N TRP A 37 -25.20 1.86 -33.71
CA TRP A 37 -24.26 2.73 -32.97
C TRP A 37 -22.88 2.15 -32.78
N ARG A 38 -22.61 0.94 -33.32
CA ARG A 38 -21.29 0.27 -33.23
C ARG A 38 -20.22 1.03 -34.01
N GLN A 39 -18.95 0.73 -33.72
CA GLN A 39 -17.74 1.29 -34.35
C GLN A 39 -17.58 2.82 -34.24
N ARG A 40 -18.26 3.45 -33.29
CA ARG A 40 -18.20 4.90 -33.01
C ARG A 40 -17.56 5.23 -31.66
N GLY A 41 -16.87 4.26 -31.04
CA GLY A 41 -16.20 4.45 -29.75
C GLY A 41 -17.07 4.28 -28.51
N TYR A 42 -18.37 4.07 -28.67
CA TYR A 42 -19.31 3.99 -27.52
C TYR A 42 -19.05 2.78 -26.61
N GLY A 43 -18.66 1.64 -27.16
CA GLY A 43 -18.28 0.47 -26.36
C GLY A 43 -17.05 0.73 -25.50
N SER A 44 -16.03 1.42 -26.07
CA SER A 44 -14.86 1.84 -25.30
C SER A 44 -15.20 2.82 -24.18
N TYR A 45 -16.10 3.77 -24.46
CA TYR A 45 -16.54 4.76 -23.47
C TYR A 45 -17.28 4.08 -22.31
N LEU A 46 -18.23 3.20 -22.61
CA LEU A 46 -19.04 2.49 -21.62
C LEU A 46 -18.22 1.52 -20.78
N LEU A 47 -17.32 0.72 -21.40
CA LEU A 47 -16.43 -0.20 -20.71
C LEU A 47 -15.44 0.54 -19.81
N LYS A 48 -14.87 1.65 -20.30
CA LYS A 48 -13.97 2.49 -19.51
C LYS A 48 -14.65 3.01 -18.24
N GLU A 49 -15.87 3.50 -18.36
CA GLU A 49 -16.64 4.03 -17.23
C GLU A 49 -17.00 2.95 -16.23
N LEU A 50 -17.46 1.77 -16.67
CA LEU A 50 -17.71 0.62 -15.82
C LEU A 50 -16.44 0.22 -15.04
N LEU A 51 -15.31 0.08 -15.72
CA LEU A 51 -14.03 -0.26 -15.06
C LEU A 51 -13.59 0.82 -14.08
N ARG A 52 -13.74 2.11 -14.43
CA ARG A 52 -13.37 3.23 -13.57
C ARG A 52 -14.14 3.22 -12.26
N GLN A 53 -15.46 3.03 -12.32
CA GLN A 53 -16.33 3.05 -11.13
C GLN A 53 -16.13 1.82 -10.24
N ASN A 54 -15.61 0.73 -10.78
CA ASN A 54 -15.37 -0.52 -10.04
C ASN A 54 -13.89 -0.78 -9.73
N GLY A 55 -13.06 0.26 -9.68
CA GLY A 55 -11.65 0.17 -9.31
C GLY A 55 -10.74 -0.47 -10.37
N GLY A 56 -11.28 -0.86 -11.52
CA GLY A 56 -10.51 -1.53 -12.57
C GLY A 56 -9.46 -0.66 -13.24
N LEU A 57 -9.53 0.66 -13.11
CA LEU A 57 -8.54 1.60 -13.65
C LEU A 57 -7.66 2.25 -12.57
N ASP A 58 -7.91 1.99 -11.29
CA ASP A 58 -7.08 2.49 -10.21
C ASP A 58 -5.75 1.70 -10.16
N PRO A 59 -4.59 2.34 -10.38
CA PRO A 59 -3.29 1.67 -10.35
C PRO A 59 -2.92 1.11 -8.98
N LYS A 60 -3.58 1.57 -7.92
CA LYS A 60 -3.33 1.15 -6.54
C LYS A 60 -4.24 0.01 -6.09
N GLN A 61 -5.26 -0.33 -6.88
CA GLN A 61 -6.22 -1.36 -6.53
C GLN A 61 -6.00 -2.66 -7.30
N LYS A 62 -6.06 -3.76 -6.58
CA LYS A 62 -6.14 -5.10 -7.14
C LYS A 62 -7.51 -5.29 -7.78
N SER A 63 -7.56 -5.71 -9.03
CA SER A 63 -8.83 -5.99 -9.71
C SER A 63 -8.77 -7.26 -10.52
N HIS A 64 -9.92 -7.93 -10.62
CA HIS A 64 -10.09 -9.14 -11.41
C HIS A 64 -11.45 -9.08 -12.09
N PHE A 65 -11.44 -9.02 -13.41
CA PHE A 65 -12.65 -9.06 -14.22
C PHE A 65 -12.55 -10.20 -15.22
N THR A 66 -13.71 -10.77 -15.55
CA THR A 66 -13.85 -11.76 -16.61
C THR A 66 -14.87 -11.27 -17.64
N ALA A 67 -14.81 -11.77 -18.85
CA ALA A 67 -15.83 -11.58 -19.87
C ALA A 67 -15.92 -12.82 -20.76
N ALA A 68 -17.04 -13.01 -21.45
CA ALA A 68 -17.15 -14.04 -22.45
C ALA A 68 -16.12 -13.81 -23.58
N LEU A 69 -15.59 -14.88 -24.17
CA LEU A 69 -14.75 -14.78 -25.35
C LEU A 69 -15.62 -14.42 -26.57
N PRO A 70 -15.48 -13.21 -27.16
CA PRO A 70 -16.35 -12.83 -28.24
C PRO A 70 -15.98 -13.49 -29.55
N GLU A 71 -16.97 -13.77 -30.36
CA GLU A 71 -16.77 -14.26 -31.75
C GLU A 71 -16.36 -13.13 -32.70
N GLU A 72 -16.93 -11.95 -32.52
CA GLU A 72 -16.69 -10.78 -33.34
C GLU A 72 -15.29 -10.19 -33.11
N GLU A 73 -14.54 -9.90 -34.19
CA GLU A 73 -13.20 -9.32 -34.13
C GLU A 73 -13.20 -7.92 -33.46
N ALA A 74 -14.21 -7.11 -33.76
CA ALA A 74 -14.36 -5.77 -33.16
C ALA A 74 -14.52 -5.83 -31.62
N ALA A 75 -15.23 -6.83 -31.11
CA ALA A 75 -15.38 -7.05 -29.67
C ALA A 75 -14.10 -7.58 -29.03
N ARG A 76 -13.34 -8.44 -29.71
CA ARG A 76 -12.00 -8.85 -29.28
C ARG A 76 -11.02 -7.67 -29.20
N ALA A 77 -11.03 -6.81 -30.23
CA ALA A 77 -10.21 -5.60 -30.26
C ALA A 77 -10.60 -4.62 -29.13
N LEU A 78 -11.89 -4.47 -28.83
CA LEU A 78 -12.35 -3.69 -27.70
C LEU A 78 -11.83 -4.26 -26.37
N ALA A 79 -11.94 -5.56 -26.17
CA ALA A 79 -11.49 -6.22 -24.97
C ALA A 79 -9.96 -6.09 -24.79
N ALA A 80 -9.19 -6.33 -25.85
CA ALA A 80 -7.73 -6.19 -25.84
C ALA A 80 -7.28 -4.76 -25.50
N LYS A 81 -7.99 -3.75 -25.98
CA LYS A 81 -7.71 -2.33 -25.66
C LYS A 81 -7.78 -2.04 -24.14
N PHE A 82 -8.49 -2.85 -23.40
CA PHE A 82 -8.64 -2.74 -21.93
C PHE A 82 -7.95 -3.89 -21.19
N ASP A 83 -6.90 -4.48 -21.76
CA ASP A 83 -6.05 -5.51 -21.15
C ASP A 83 -6.79 -6.81 -20.80
N PHE A 84 -7.93 -7.09 -21.44
CA PHE A 84 -8.53 -8.41 -21.35
C PHE A 84 -7.77 -9.39 -22.25
N VAL A 85 -7.31 -10.48 -21.69
CA VAL A 85 -6.55 -11.53 -22.38
C VAL A 85 -7.32 -12.86 -22.38
N PRO A 86 -7.22 -13.68 -23.44
CA PRO A 86 -7.80 -15.01 -23.45
C PRO A 86 -7.25 -15.92 -22.33
N ALA A 87 -8.14 -16.61 -21.64
CA ALA A 87 -7.81 -17.60 -20.63
C ALA A 87 -8.82 -18.76 -20.67
N GLY A 88 -8.53 -19.76 -21.50
CA GLY A 88 -9.44 -20.86 -21.77
C GLY A 88 -10.68 -20.38 -22.57
N ASP A 89 -11.86 -20.61 -22.03
CA ASP A 89 -13.16 -20.31 -22.61
C ASP A 89 -13.66 -18.87 -22.42
N ARG A 90 -12.84 -18.03 -21.76
CA ARG A 90 -13.21 -16.66 -21.40
C ARG A 90 -12.06 -15.68 -21.60
N LEU A 91 -12.38 -14.41 -21.47
CA LEU A 91 -11.42 -13.33 -21.30
C LEU A 91 -11.20 -13.03 -19.81
N VAL A 92 -9.97 -12.74 -19.43
CA VAL A 92 -9.61 -12.37 -18.07
C VAL A 92 -8.80 -11.08 -18.11
N ARG A 93 -9.14 -10.14 -17.24
CA ARG A 93 -8.36 -8.94 -16.95
C ARG A 93 -7.97 -8.97 -15.48
N ARG A 94 -6.68 -9.07 -15.23
CA ARG A 94 -6.13 -8.97 -13.88
C ARG A 94 -5.27 -7.72 -13.80
N ARG A 95 -5.44 -6.99 -12.75
CA ARG A 95 -4.53 -5.94 -12.37
C ARG A 95 -4.02 -6.21 -10.96
N VAL A 96 -2.72 -6.19 -10.82
CA VAL A 96 -2.02 -6.22 -9.53
C VAL A 96 -1.48 -4.82 -9.35
N PRO A 97 -1.60 -4.19 -8.20
CA PRO A 97 -0.94 -2.92 -7.93
C PRO A 97 0.55 -3.03 -8.26
N ASP A 98 1.12 -1.96 -8.78
CA ASP A 98 2.56 -1.90 -8.98
C ASP A 98 3.26 -2.14 -7.65
N LEU A 99 4.32 -2.94 -7.67
CA LEU A 99 5.11 -3.21 -6.49
C LEU A 99 5.74 -1.88 -6.01
N SER A 100 5.57 -1.58 -4.75
CA SER A 100 6.24 -0.45 -4.08
C SER A 100 7.08 -0.95 -2.92
N ALA A 101 8.09 -0.17 -2.51
CA ALA A 101 8.93 -0.52 -1.37
C ALA A 101 8.10 -0.72 -0.08
N VAL A 102 7.14 0.17 0.18
CA VAL A 102 6.22 0.07 1.32
C VAL A 102 5.28 -1.12 1.17
N GLY A 103 4.69 -1.32 -0.02
CA GLY A 103 3.82 -2.48 -0.30
C GLY A 103 4.55 -3.80 -0.10
N PHE A 104 5.81 -3.90 -0.54
CA PHE A 104 6.64 -5.06 -0.30
C PHE A 104 6.91 -5.30 1.19
N CYS A 105 7.15 -4.23 1.97
CA CYS A 105 7.25 -4.34 3.44
C CYS A 105 5.95 -4.87 4.06
N HIS A 106 4.79 -4.36 3.64
CA HIS A 106 3.49 -4.83 4.12
C HIS A 106 3.27 -6.31 3.81
N ASP A 107 3.55 -6.76 2.58
CA ASP A 107 3.41 -8.17 2.19
C ASP A 107 4.34 -9.08 2.99
N PHE A 108 5.59 -8.67 3.21
CA PHE A 108 6.56 -9.40 4.02
C PHE A 108 6.10 -9.54 5.47
N LEU A 109 5.64 -8.45 6.07
CA LEU A 109 5.13 -8.44 7.46
C LEU A 109 3.85 -9.26 7.60
N ALA A 110 2.90 -9.12 6.67
CA ALA A 110 1.65 -9.89 6.68
C ALA A 110 1.87 -11.41 6.58
N ALA A 111 2.92 -11.84 5.88
CA ALA A 111 3.27 -13.25 5.75
C ALA A 111 3.97 -13.83 7.00
N ARG A 112 4.45 -12.99 7.93
CA ARG A 112 5.30 -13.43 9.05
C ARG A 112 4.80 -13.09 10.43
N LEU A 113 3.98 -12.06 10.56
CA LEU A 113 3.44 -11.63 11.85
C LEU A 113 2.08 -12.28 12.11
N ALA A 114 1.84 -12.60 13.38
CA ALA A 114 0.57 -13.19 13.82
C ALA A 114 -0.28 -12.13 14.53
N PRO A 115 -1.63 -12.17 14.42
CA PRO A 115 -2.50 -11.29 15.21
C PRO A 115 -2.25 -11.38 16.71
N GLY A 116 -2.58 -10.32 17.46
CA GLY A 116 -2.43 -10.29 18.92
C GLY A 116 -1.12 -9.72 19.43
N GLY A 117 -0.18 -9.38 18.54
CA GLY A 117 1.12 -8.79 18.90
C GLY A 117 1.06 -7.30 19.26
N LEU A 118 2.16 -6.80 19.84
CA LEU A 118 2.46 -5.37 19.96
C LEU A 118 3.29 -4.94 18.75
N TYR A 119 2.73 -4.06 17.93
CA TYR A 119 3.43 -3.48 16.78
C TYR A 119 3.65 -1.99 17.00
N ILE A 120 4.76 -1.47 16.50
CA ILE A 120 5.14 -0.07 16.67
C ILE A 120 5.41 0.53 15.29
N ASP A 121 4.74 1.64 15.00
CA ASP A 121 5.04 2.51 13.86
C ASP A 121 5.85 3.69 14.39
N ALA A 122 7.15 3.70 14.13
CA ALA A 122 8.05 4.71 14.68
C ALA A 122 8.07 6.03 13.87
N THR A 123 7.31 6.11 12.78
CA THR A 123 7.26 7.27 11.85
C THR A 123 5.86 7.38 11.23
N CYS A 124 4.84 7.60 12.05
CA CYS A 124 3.46 7.37 11.65
C CYS A 124 2.93 8.30 10.54
N GLY A 125 3.43 9.52 10.44
CA GLY A 125 3.04 10.45 9.39
C GLY A 125 1.52 10.59 9.24
N ASN A 126 1.00 10.24 8.07
CA ASN A 126 -0.45 10.26 7.79
C ASN A 126 -1.18 8.96 8.20
N GLY A 127 -0.52 8.04 8.91
CA GLY A 127 -1.13 6.86 9.54
C GLY A 127 -1.41 5.67 8.60
N HIS A 128 -0.85 5.63 7.40
CA HIS A 128 -1.09 4.53 6.47
C HIS A 128 -0.48 3.21 6.96
N ASP A 129 0.76 3.24 7.44
CA ASP A 129 1.45 2.07 7.99
C ASP A 129 0.82 1.69 9.33
N THR A 130 0.44 2.67 10.16
CA THR A 130 -0.28 2.44 11.41
C THR A 130 -1.61 1.72 11.18
N GLU A 131 -2.41 2.16 10.20
CA GLU A 131 -3.68 1.51 9.83
C GLU A 131 -3.45 0.06 9.38
N PHE A 132 -2.45 -0.17 8.52
CA PHE A 132 -2.07 -1.52 8.09
C PHE A 132 -1.70 -2.40 9.29
N LEU A 133 -0.85 -1.91 10.19
CA LEU A 133 -0.45 -2.64 11.40
C LEU A 133 -1.64 -2.94 12.32
N CYS A 134 -2.60 -2.02 12.49
CA CYS A 134 -3.81 -2.25 13.28
C CYS A 134 -4.67 -3.37 12.68
N ARG A 135 -4.85 -3.39 11.35
CA ARG A 135 -5.57 -4.47 10.67
C ARG A 135 -4.88 -5.82 10.84
N LEU A 136 -3.56 -5.84 10.79
CA LEU A 136 -2.75 -7.04 10.99
C LEU A 136 -2.76 -7.52 12.45
N ALA A 137 -2.66 -6.60 13.42
CA ALA A 137 -2.71 -6.90 14.85
C ALA A 137 -4.06 -7.50 15.27
N GLY A 138 -5.13 -7.06 14.64
CA GLY A 138 -6.49 -7.50 14.97
C GLY A 138 -6.94 -7.05 16.36
N PRO A 139 -8.15 -7.44 16.79
CA PRO A 139 -8.79 -6.93 18.03
C PRO A 139 -8.05 -7.30 19.33
N SER A 140 -7.24 -8.35 19.31
CA SER A 140 -6.43 -8.78 20.47
C SER A 140 -5.04 -8.14 20.52
N GLY A 141 -4.60 -7.49 19.44
CA GLY A 141 -3.30 -6.82 19.35
C GLY A 141 -3.33 -5.36 19.80
N ARG A 142 -2.16 -4.73 19.73
CA ARG A 142 -1.99 -3.30 20.03
C ARG A 142 -1.00 -2.69 19.06
N VAL A 143 -1.27 -1.44 18.66
CA VAL A 143 -0.36 -0.65 17.83
C VAL A 143 -0.07 0.67 18.52
N LEU A 144 1.22 0.98 18.68
CA LEU A 144 1.70 2.28 19.13
C LEU A 144 2.36 2.98 17.94
N ALA A 145 1.93 4.19 17.66
CA ALA A 145 2.47 5.00 16.56
C ALA A 145 3.14 6.26 17.10
N LEU A 146 4.29 6.62 16.57
CA LEU A 146 5.10 7.75 17.03
C LEU A 146 5.34 8.74 15.90
N ASP A 147 5.28 10.02 16.21
CA ASP A 147 5.79 11.10 15.36
C ASP A 147 6.15 12.31 16.23
N ILE A 148 7.15 13.07 15.80
CA ILE A 148 7.54 14.33 16.49
C ILE A 148 6.56 15.47 16.19
N GLN A 149 5.81 15.38 15.08
CA GLN A 149 4.87 16.38 14.62
C GLN A 149 3.47 16.10 15.15
N GLN A 150 2.90 17.02 15.94
CA GLN A 150 1.53 16.88 16.45
C GLN A 150 0.50 16.71 15.32
N GLN A 151 0.70 17.41 14.18
CA GLN A 151 -0.17 17.27 13.01
C GLN A 151 -0.23 15.83 12.46
N ALA A 152 0.90 15.13 12.44
CA ALA A 152 0.97 13.73 12.03
C ALA A 152 0.23 12.81 13.02
N VAL A 153 0.40 13.05 14.32
CA VAL A 153 -0.31 12.34 15.39
C VAL A 153 -1.81 12.50 15.25
N ASP A 154 -2.28 13.74 15.04
CA ASP A 154 -3.71 14.05 14.90
C ASP A 154 -4.30 13.41 13.64
N ALA A 155 -3.58 13.48 12.50
CA ALA A 155 -3.99 12.84 11.25
C ALA A 155 -4.09 11.32 11.37
N THR A 156 -3.10 10.70 12.04
CA THR A 156 -3.09 9.24 12.29
C THR A 156 -4.25 8.84 13.19
N ASN A 157 -4.48 9.52 14.32
CA ASN A 157 -5.59 9.20 15.20
C ASN A 157 -6.96 9.41 14.54
N ALA A 158 -7.13 10.46 13.73
CA ALA A 158 -8.34 10.67 12.94
C ALA A 158 -8.58 9.54 11.93
N ARG A 159 -7.53 9.08 11.23
CA ARG A 159 -7.59 7.93 10.32
C ARG A 159 -8.01 6.65 11.04
N LEU A 160 -7.42 6.35 12.19
CA LEU A 160 -7.76 5.17 12.99
C LEU A 160 -9.22 5.21 13.45
N ALA A 161 -9.70 6.35 13.93
CA ALA A 161 -11.10 6.52 14.33
C ALA A 161 -12.07 6.33 13.14
N GLN A 162 -11.78 6.90 11.98
CA GLN A 162 -12.57 6.71 10.76
C GLN A 162 -12.62 5.24 10.30
N ALA A 163 -11.53 4.50 10.53
CA ALA A 163 -11.44 3.08 10.19
C ALA A 163 -12.00 2.15 11.29
N GLY A 164 -12.43 2.67 12.45
CA GLY A 164 -12.87 1.87 13.61
C GLY A 164 -11.74 1.07 14.26
N LEU A 165 -10.51 1.59 14.20
CA LEU A 165 -9.28 0.93 14.68
C LEU A 165 -8.65 1.62 15.90
N ASP A 166 -9.28 2.67 16.45
CA ASP A 166 -8.83 3.45 17.58
C ASP A 166 -8.81 2.64 18.91
N GLY A 167 -9.56 1.55 18.98
CA GLY A 167 -9.46 0.57 20.07
C GLY A 167 -8.23 -0.35 20.01
N ILE A 168 -7.53 -0.41 18.85
CA ILE A 168 -6.36 -1.26 18.60
C ILE A 168 -5.08 -0.41 18.59
N GLY A 169 -5.10 0.74 17.90
CA GLY A 169 -3.96 1.61 17.69
C GLY A 169 -4.16 3.02 18.21
N ARG A 170 -3.06 3.65 18.59
CA ARG A 170 -3.01 5.08 18.92
C ARG A 170 -1.68 5.68 18.49
N ALA A 171 -1.71 6.93 18.04
CA ALA A 171 -0.52 7.74 17.82
C ALA A 171 -0.28 8.67 19.01
N VAL A 172 0.99 8.88 19.34
CA VAL A 172 1.45 9.80 20.39
C VAL A 172 2.59 10.66 19.85
N GLN A 173 2.67 11.91 20.31
CA GLN A 173 3.78 12.80 19.98
C GLN A 173 5.02 12.35 20.75
N GLN A 174 5.96 11.73 20.04
CA GLN A 174 7.19 11.23 20.62
C GLN A 174 8.28 11.14 19.54
N ASP A 175 9.50 11.48 19.92
CA ASP A 175 10.67 11.25 19.10
C ASP A 175 10.99 9.75 19.05
N HIS A 176 11.13 9.18 17.86
CA HIS A 176 11.49 7.79 17.67
C HIS A 176 12.86 7.44 18.28
N ALA A 177 13.77 8.41 18.39
CA ALA A 177 15.05 8.21 19.11
C ALA A 177 14.84 7.88 20.59
N ARG A 178 13.69 8.24 21.16
CA ARG A 178 13.27 7.98 22.53
C ARG A 178 12.26 6.83 22.65
N LEU A 179 12.17 5.97 21.63
CA LEU A 179 11.27 4.82 21.60
C LEU A 179 11.35 3.94 22.87
N GLY A 180 12.53 3.81 23.45
CA GLY A 180 12.73 3.06 24.70
C GLY A 180 11.99 3.61 25.92
N GLU A 181 11.44 4.84 25.88
CA GLU A 181 10.62 5.40 26.97
C GLU A 181 9.17 4.91 26.91
N VAL A 182 8.71 4.48 25.75
CA VAL A 182 7.32 4.08 25.49
C VAL A 182 7.17 2.58 25.18
N ALA A 183 8.27 1.89 24.90
CA ALA A 183 8.30 0.46 24.63
C ALA A 183 9.37 -0.23 25.47
N ALA A 184 8.95 -1.18 26.31
CA ALA A 184 9.86 -1.94 27.15
C ALA A 184 10.77 -2.88 26.31
N PRO A 185 11.96 -3.24 26.80
CA PRO A 185 12.78 -4.26 26.16
C PRO A 185 12.03 -5.58 25.97
N ASN A 186 12.21 -6.22 24.82
CA ASN A 186 11.59 -7.50 24.45
C ASN A 186 10.05 -7.51 24.55
N SER A 187 9.38 -6.39 24.22
CA SER A 187 7.92 -6.25 24.28
C SER A 187 7.24 -6.25 22.91
N ALA A 188 7.92 -5.80 21.86
CA ALA A 188 7.37 -5.61 20.53
C ALA A 188 7.60 -6.84 19.61
N ASP A 189 6.59 -7.20 18.85
CA ASP A 189 6.68 -8.22 17.80
C ASP A 189 7.11 -7.61 16.46
N CYS A 190 6.81 -6.31 16.25
CA CYS A 190 7.22 -5.59 15.07
C CYS A 190 7.49 -4.11 15.38
N VAL A 191 8.52 -3.55 14.72
CA VAL A 191 8.75 -2.10 14.66
C VAL A 191 8.94 -1.71 13.20
N VAL A 192 8.20 -0.71 12.71
CA VAL A 192 8.36 -0.19 11.36
C VAL A 192 8.91 1.22 11.37
N PHE A 193 9.73 1.53 10.36
CA PHE A 193 10.26 2.84 10.06
C PHE A 193 10.06 3.15 8.58
N ASN A 194 9.56 4.32 8.30
CA ASN A 194 9.48 4.85 6.95
C ASN A 194 10.27 6.18 6.96
N PHE A 195 11.61 6.08 6.83
CA PHE A 195 12.50 7.23 6.91
C PHE A 195 12.30 8.15 5.71
N GLY A 196 11.84 9.37 5.96
CA GLY A 196 11.55 10.32 4.92
C GLY A 196 10.99 11.62 5.50
N TRP A 197 10.23 12.35 4.72
CA TRP A 197 9.48 13.51 5.20
C TRP A 197 7.96 13.25 5.13
N LEU A 198 7.20 13.99 5.93
CA LEU A 198 5.75 13.96 5.87
C LEU A 198 5.27 14.59 4.54
N PRO A 199 4.60 13.84 3.66
CA PRO A 199 4.06 14.40 2.43
C PRO A 199 3.09 15.56 2.72
N GLY A 200 3.37 16.74 2.14
CA GLY A 200 2.56 17.95 2.33
C GLY A 200 3.00 18.85 3.49
N ALA A 201 3.98 18.46 4.30
CA ALA A 201 4.59 19.34 5.32
C ALA A 201 5.76 20.15 4.76
N ALA A 202 6.18 21.19 5.50
CA ALA A 202 7.37 21.96 5.15
C ALA A 202 8.62 21.04 5.18
N HIS A 203 9.45 21.13 4.15
CA HIS A 203 10.64 20.29 3.95
C HIS A 203 11.75 20.40 5.01
N ASN A 204 11.52 21.14 6.09
CA ASN A 204 12.50 21.46 7.12
C ASN A 204 12.56 20.41 8.25
N VAL A 205 11.60 19.47 8.30
CA VAL A 205 11.54 18.43 9.33
C VAL A 205 11.66 17.08 8.63
N HIS A 206 12.83 16.46 8.72
CA HIS A 206 13.14 15.15 8.19
C HIS A 206 14.01 14.37 9.19
N SER A 207 14.04 13.07 9.09
CA SER A 207 14.93 12.23 9.88
C SER A 207 16.39 12.49 9.50
N THR A 208 17.28 12.36 10.47
CA THR A 208 18.73 12.51 10.29
C THR A 208 19.44 11.28 10.83
N ALA A 209 20.65 11.00 10.33
CA ALA A 209 21.44 9.86 10.83
C ALA A 209 21.68 9.91 12.35
N GLU A 210 21.76 11.11 12.94
CA GLU A 210 21.96 11.30 14.38
C GLU A 210 20.75 10.85 15.21
N GLY A 211 19.53 10.99 14.68
CA GLY A 211 18.30 10.50 15.32
C GLY A 211 17.97 9.07 14.95
N SER A 212 18.22 8.67 13.69
CA SER A 212 17.81 7.37 13.17
C SER A 212 18.59 6.20 13.77
N ILE A 213 19.89 6.32 13.98
CA ILE A 213 20.68 5.21 14.56
C ILE A 213 20.28 4.92 16.01
N PRO A 214 20.15 5.89 16.93
CA PRO A 214 19.58 5.64 18.26
C PRO A 214 18.19 5.01 18.23
N ALA A 215 17.32 5.46 17.31
CA ALA A 215 15.98 4.89 17.14
C ALA A 215 16.02 3.41 16.73
N LEU A 216 16.87 3.06 15.75
CA LEU A 216 17.06 1.69 15.32
C LEU A 216 17.58 0.80 16.46
N GLN A 217 18.53 1.29 17.28
CA GLN A 217 19.05 0.59 18.46
C GLN A 217 17.95 0.37 19.51
N ALA A 218 17.15 1.38 19.80
CA ALA A 218 16.02 1.29 20.73
C ALA A 218 14.98 0.29 20.23
N ALA A 219 14.65 0.31 18.93
CA ALA A 219 13.76 -0.65 18.30
C ALA A 219 14.25 -2.10 18.42
N LEU A 220 15.53 -2.37 18.13
CA LEU A 220 16.12 -3.71 18.30
C LEU A 220 16.10 -4.18 19.76
N THR A 221 16.21 -3.25 20.72
CA THR A 221 16.06 -3.53 22.13
C THR A 221 14.62 -3.89 22.48
N ALA A 222 13.66 -3.16 21.95
CA ALA A 222 12.24 -3.40 22.19
C ALA A 222 11.72 -4.69 21.55
N LEU A 223 12.34 -5.16 20.44
CA LEU A 223 11.92 -6.39 19.77
C LEU A 223 12.10 -7.63 20.64
N LYS A 224 11.10 -8.51 20.60
CA LYS A 224 11.19 -9.89 21.09
C LYS A 224 12.09 -10.74 20.20
N THR A 225 12.52 -11.89 20.67
CA THR A 225 13.06 -12.97 19.82
C THR A 225 11.97 -13.37 18.80
N GLY A 226 12.35 -13.50 17.53
CA GLY A 226 11.42 -13.70 16.42
C GLY A 226 10.77 -12.42 15.91
N GLY A 227 10.90 -11.31 16.63
CA GLY A 227 10.36 -10.00 16.22
C GLY A 227 11.09 -9.42 15.01
N ILE A 228 10.41 -8.54 14.28
CA ILE A 228 10.85 -7.98 13.00
C ILE A 228 10.90 -6.45 13.08
N LEU A 229 12.06 -5.87 12.73
CA LEU A 229 12.15 -4.48 12.35
C LEU A 229 12.09 -4.40 10.83
N ALA A 230 11.16 -3.60 10.29
CA ALA A 230 11.10 -3.26 8.89
C ALA A 230 11.39 -1.77 8.71
N ALA A 231 12.29 -1.44 7.78
CA ALA A 231 12.63 -0.05 7.48
C ALA A 231 12.62 0.19 5.97
N VAL A 232 12.02 1.27 5.53
CA VAL A 232 12.17 1.78 4.15
C VAL A 232 13.13 2.94 4.20
N LEU A 233 14.29 2.77 3.55
CA LEU A 233 15.34 3.79 3.47
C LEU A 233 15.21 4.55 2.16
N TYR A 234 15.00 5.86 2.24
CA TYR A 234 14.94 6.75 1.09
C TYR A 234 16.31 7.41 0.84
N SER A 235 16.53 7.77 -0.41
CA SER A 235 17.64 8.63 -0.82
C SER A 235 17.10 9.66 -1.80
N GLY A 236 17.61 10.88 -1.77
CA GLY A 236 17.21 11.95 -2.68
C GLY A 236 18.01 13.22 -2.46
N GLN A 237 17.84 14.19 -3.36
CA GLN A 237 18.59 15.45 -3.31
C GLN A 237 18.30 16.28 -2.05
N VAL A 238 17.17 16.07 -1.39
CA VAL A 238 16.74 16.81 -0.21
C VAL A 238 17.07 16.08 1.10
N ILE A 239 16.95 14.72 1.12
CA ILE A 239 17.22 13.91 2.32
C ILE A 239 18.72 13.64 2.48
N GLY A 240 19.49 13.69 1.38
CA GLY A 240 20.89 13.27 1.35
C GLY A 240 21.08 11.75 1.36
N SER A 241 22.27 11.28 0.97
CA SER A 241 22.63 9.86 1.01
C SER A 241 23.06 9.42 2.42
N GLY A 242 23.43 10.35 3.28
CA GLY A 242 24.09 10.07 4.55
C GLY A 242 23.27 9.24 5.54
N GLU A 243 21.95 9.47 5.64
CA GLU A 243 21.08 8.69 6.54
C GLU A 243 20.94 7.24 6.04
N LYS A 244 20.69 7.04 4.75
CA LYS A 244 20.60 5.71 4.13
C LYS A 244 21.93 4.94 4.30
N GLU A 245 23.06 5.57 4.04
CA GLU A 245 24.37 4.97 4.18
C GLU A 245 24.69 4.60 5.63
N ALA A 246 24.38 5.49 6.59
CA ALA A 246 24.56 5.23 8.01
C ALA A 246 23.69 4.06 8.49
N ALA A 247 22.41 4.01 8.08
CA ALA A 247 21.52 2.90 8.43
C ALA A 247 22.01 1.57 7.82
N LEU A 248 22.44 1.55 6.56
CA LEU A 248 23.00 0.35 5.92
C LEU A 248 24.30 -0.11 6.59
N ALA A 249 25.18 0.81 6.97
CA ALA A 249 26.40 0.49 7.73
C ALA A 249 26.05 -0.13 9.08
N PHE A 250 25.10 0.47 9.80
CA PHE A 250 24.59 -0.07 11.06
C PHE A 250 24.01 -1.49 10.89
N PHE A 251 23.18 -1.72 9.89
CA PHE A 251 22.57 -3.03 9.63
C PHE A 251 23.61 -4.10 9.32
N ARG A 252 24.61 -3.77 8.49
CA ARG A 252 25.72 -4.69 8.15
C ARG A 252 26.61 -5.04 9.34
N ALA A 253 26.71 -4.17 10.34
CA ALA A 253 27.48 -4.38 11.56
C ALA A 253 26.76 -5.26 12.61
N LEU A 254 25.47 -5.55 12.43
CA LEU A 254 24.71 -6.36 13.37
C LEU A 254 25.23 -7.81 13.41
N PRO A 255 25.43 -8.40 14.61
CA PRO A 255 25.98 -9.74 14.73
C PRO A 255 25.01 -10.81 14.22
N LEU A 256 25.47 -11.67 13.30
CA LEU A 256 24.68 -12.77 12.71
C LEU A 256 24.14 -13.74 13.78
N THR A 257 24.82 -13.88 14.90
CA THR A 257 24.37 -14.73 16.02
C THR A 257 23.08 -14.23 16.67
N ARG A 258 22.76 -12.94 16.52
CA ARG A 258 21.59 -12.31 17.14
C ARG A 258 20.55 -11.81 16.13
N TYR A 259 20.95 -11.54 14.90
CA TYR A 259 20.07 -10.94 13.89
C TYR A 259 20.29 -11.56 12.52
N THR A 260 19.22 -11.66 11.76
CA THR A 260 19.28 -11.84 10.31
C THR A 260 18.85 -10.53 9.66
N VAL A 261 19.67 -10.01 8.74
CA VAL A 261 19.42 -8.76 8.03
C VAL A 261 19.18 -9.05 6.57
N LEU A 262 18.10 -8.50 6.02
CA LEU A 262 17.80 -8.50 4.58
C LEU A 262 17.76 -7.04 4.10
N VAL A 263 18.41 -6.78 2.98
CA VAL A 263 18.32 -5.51 2.24
C VAL A 263 17.83 -5.86 0.84
N CYS A 264 16.69 -5.31 0.44
CA CYS A 264 16.04 -5.67 -0.81
C CYS A 264 16.20 -4.55 -1.84
N GLU A 265 16.80 -4.86 -2.98
CA GLU A 265 16.98 -3.94 -4.11
C GLU A 265 16.03 -4.32 -5.24
N PHE A 266 15.47 -3.31 -5.89
CA PHE A 266 14.73 -3.47 -7.14
C PHE A 266 15.71 -3.28 -8.29
N ALA A 267 16.19 -4.37 -8.89
CA ALA A 267 17.32 -4.39 -9.81
C ALA A 267 17.20 -3.52 -11.06
N ASN A 268 16.00 -3.10 -11.44
CA ASN A 268 15.71 -2.28 -12.61
C ASN A 268 15.11 -0.90 -12.27
N TRP A 269 15.09 -0.53 -10.98
CA TRP A 269 14.68 0.81 -10.55
C TRP A 269 15.88 1.76 -10.53
N ALA A 270 15.61 3.05 -10.39
CA ALA A 270 16.66 4.05 -10.25
C ALA A 270 17.49 3.82 -8.97
N ASP A 271 18.75 4.22 -8.95
CA ASP A 271 19.66 4.11 -7.79
C ASP A 271 19.14 4.87 -6.55
N THR A 272 18.25 5.83 -6.77
CA THR A 272 17.55 6.58 -5.72
C THR A 272 16.31 5.88 -5.19
N ALA A 273 15.98 4.69 -5.70
CA ALA A 273 14.81 3.95 -5.26
C ALA A 273 14.86 3.65 -3.77
N PRO A 274 13.70 3.66 -3.07
CA PRO A 274 13.64 3.28 -1.68
C PRO A 274 14.05 1.82 -1.48
N LEU A 275 14.80 1.52 -0.42
CA LEU A 275 15.26 0.17 -0.07
C LEU A 275 14.44 -0.38 1.10
N PRO A 276 13.64 -1.43 0.90
CA PRO A 276 13.10 -2.23 1.99
C PRO A 276 14.21 -2.99 2.72
N CYS A 277 14.25 -2.85 4.05
CA CYS A 277 15.19 -3.55 4.90
C CYS A 277 14.45 -4.26 6.03
N PHE A 278 14.85 -5.48 6.35
CA PHE A 278 14.26 -6.26 7.44
C PHE A 278 15.35 -6.79 8.35
N ILE A 279 15.16 -6.64 9.65
CA ILE A 279 16.02 -7.20 10.69
C ILE A 279 15.18 -8.13 11.55
N ILE A 280 15.51 -9.40 11.56
CA ILE A 280 14.84 -10.44 12.36
C ILE A 280 15.71 -10.75 13.55
N LYS A 281 15.19 -10.56 14.78
CA LYS A 281 15.89 -10.88 16.03
C LYS A 281 15.80 -12.38 16.29
N LYS A 282 16.93 -13.02 16.57
CA LYS A 282 17.05 -14.46 16.87
C LYS A 282 16.89 -14.76 18.35
#